data_3710608d434ebd46f1f7150d539be811
#
_entry.id   3710608d434ebd46f1f7150d539be811
#
_cell.length_a   1.000
_cell.length_b   1.000
_cell.length_c   1.000
_cell.angle_alpha   90.00
_cell.angle_beta   90.00
_cell.angle_gamma   90.00
#
_symmetry.space_group_name_H-M   'P 1'
#
loop_
_entity.id
_entity.type
_entity.pdbx_description
1 polymer ?
#
loop_
_entity_poly.entity_id
_entity_poly.type
_entity_poly.pdbx_seq_one_letter_code
_entity_poly.pdbx_strand_id
1 'polypeptide(L)'
;VRETWRRIAAIVMGCMLFTGCGVTAEVDDYATNQGSYAKQSDNGEAQTDSQTEESTASTGIPKDQIKVGVLHLSDPADGSGYTYTHDLGIQGMQQNLGLSNEQIIRKNNVDDSDEAATKQAIQECIDEGCNIIFTTSWGYMQATADMAEQYPDVYFSHGTGYMSNGKNFNNYFGRIYQARYLSGIVAGMNTKTDKIGYVAAMDSSNSEVTGGIDAFALGIYSVNPDAKVYVKVTNSWYDPEGEKAAAQTLLDMDCDVI
;
A
#
# COMPACT_ATOMS: atom_id res chain seq x y z
N VAL A 1 -15.01 2.31 32.87
CA VAL A 1 -15.52 2.37 31.50
C VAL A 1 -16.09 3.75 31.15
N ARG A 2 -16.92 4.39 32.02
CA ARG A 2 -17.49 5.72 31.74
C ARG A 2 -16.47 6.86 31.83
N GLU A 3 -15.45 6.78 32.69
CA GLU A 3 -14.42 7.83 32.82
C GLU A 3 -13.38 7.78 31.69
N THR A 4 -13.07 6.61 31.17
CA THR A 4 -12.11 6.44 30.07
C THR A 4 -12.65 7.05 28.77
N TRP A 5 -13.93 6.90 28.49
CA TRP A 5 -14.59 7.53 27.33
C TRP A 5 -14.60 9.07 27.44
N ARG A 6 -14.73 9.61 28.64
CA ARG A 6 -14.66 11.07 28.85
C ARG A 6 -13.28 11.65 28.56
N ARG A 7 -12.21 10.90 28.85
CA ARG A 7 -10.84 11.35 28.54
C ARG A 7 -10.50 11.26 27.07
N ILE A 8 -10.97 10.23 26.37
CA ILE A 8 -10.82 10.09 24.91
C ILE A 8 -11.63 11.19 24.18
N ALA A 9 -12.85 11.46 24.60
CA ALA A 9 -13.67 12.54 24.05
C ALA A 9 -13.04 13.93 24.28
N ALA A 10 -12.36 14.15 25.42
CA ALA A 10 -11.68 15.41 25.69
C ALA A 10 -10.42 15.63 24.83
N ILE A 11 -9.69 14.56 24.47
CA ILE A 11 -8.52 14.64 23.57
C ILE A 11 -8.96 14.92 22.13
N VAL A 12 -10.04 14.28 21.66
CA VAL A 12 -10.58 14.54 20.32
C VAL A 12 -11.20 15.94 20.22
N MET A 13 -11.85 16.43 21.28
CA MET A 13 -12.40 17.78 21.32
C MET A 13 -11.34 18.87 21.49
N GLY A 14 -10.21 18.58 22.17
CA GLY A 14 -9.07 19.46 22.29
C GLY A 14 -8.36 19.75 20.97
N CYS A 15 -8.32 18.78 20.05
CA CYS A 15 -7.76 18.98 18.71
C CYS A 15 -8.64 19.80 17.78
N MET A 16 -9.95 19.94 18.04
CA MET A 16 -10.87 20.76 17.21
C MET A 16 -10.97 22.23 17.65
N LEU A 17 -10.44 22.62 18.79
CA LEU A 17 -10.51 24.00 19.29
C LEU A 17 -9.27 24.87 19.03
N PHE A 18 -8.26 24.34 18.33
CA PHE A 18 -7.04 25.08 17.96
C PHE A 18 -7.02 25.60 16.51
N THR A 19 -8.16 25.66 15.82
CA THR A 19 -8.29 26.33 14.52
C THR A 19 -8.61 27.81 14.67
N GLY A 20 -7.77 28.55 15.35
CA GLY A 20 -8.04 29.98 15.58
C GLY A 20 -6.83 30.84 15.94
N CYS A 21 -5.61 30.38 15.70
CA CYS A 21 -4.43 31.23 15.78
C CYS A 21 -3.48 30.83 14.65
N GLY A 22 -3.17 31.77 13.76
CA GLY A 22 -2.39 31.57 12.55
C GLY A 22 -0.95 31.10 12.86
N VAL A 23 -0.81 29.80 13.06
CA VAL A 23 0.44 29.10 12.89
C VAL A 23 0.29 28.39 11.56
N THR A 24 0.87 28.98 10.52
CA THR A 24 1.22 28.25 9.32
C THR A 24 2.23 27.19 9.77
N ALA A 25 1.76 25.96 10.03
CA ALA A 25 2.62 24.82 10.05
C ALA A 25 3.15 24.70 8.62
N GLU A 26 4.40 25.04 8.40
CA GLU A 26 5.13 24.57 7.24
C GLU A 26 5.02 23.04 7.28
N VAL A 27 4.24 22.51 6.37
CA VAL A 27 4.24 21.09 6.06
C VAL A 27 5.56 20.89 5.34
N ASP A 28 6.59 20.47 6.09
CA ASP A 28 7.85 20.06 5.51
C ASP A 28 7.55 19.05 4.41
N ASP A 29 7.98 19.37 3.20
CA ASP A 29 7.91 18.60 1.96
C ASP A 29 8.68 17.27 2.10
N TYR A 30 8.17 16.33 2.90
CA TYR A 30 8.68 14.95 2.93
C TYR A 30 8.26 14.14 1.71
N ALA A 31 7.41 14.69 0.85
CA ALA A 31 6.92 13.99 -0.34
C ALA A 31 7.84 14.14 -1.58
N THR A 32 8.86 15.00 -1.55
CA THR A 32 9.71 15.28 -2.72
C THR A 32 11.12 14.67 -2.66
N ASN A 33 11.46 13.89 -1.63
CA ASN A 33 12.85 13.43 -1.44
C ASN A 33 13.08 11.94 -1.71
N GLN A 34 12.28 11.28 -2.54
CA GLN A 34 12.59 9.95 -3.09
C GLN A 34 13.05 9.98 -4.55
N GLY A 35 13.69 11.04 -4.99
CA GLY A 35 14.12 11.20 -6.39
C GLY A 35 15.44 11.93 -6.61
N SER A 36 16.36 11.98 -5.63
CA SER A 36 17.64 12.68 -5.87
C SER A 36 18.87 11.89 -5.40
N TYR A 37 19.18 10.81 -6.10
CA TYR A 37 20.57 10.37 -6.21
C TYR A 37 21.13 10.84 -7.55
N ALA A 38 22.16 11.69 -7.47
CA ALA A 38 22.96 12.31 -8.54
C ALA A 38 22.52 13.72 -9.00
N LYS A 39 22.98 14.73 -8.25
CA LYS A 39 23.42 15.99 -8.87
C LYS A 39 24.88 16.21 -8.50
N GLN A 40 25.72 15.92 -9.46
CA GLN A 40 27.10 16.37 -9.48
C GLN A 40 27.10 17.84 -9.96
N SER A 41 27.72 18.71 -9.16
CA SER A 41 27.91 20.12 -9.46
C SER A 41 28.89 20.27 -10.60
N ASP A 42 28.52 21.04 -11.63
CA ASP A 42 29.51 21.75 -12.43
C ASP A 42 29.02 23.14 -12.77
N ASN A 43 29.87 24.13 -12.48
CA ASN A 43 29.70 25.54 -12.80
C ASN A 43 30.11 25.76 -14.26
N GLY A 44 29.26 26.37 -15.07
CA GLY A 44 29.59 26.79 -16.43
C GLY A 44 28.59 27.84 -16.91
N GLU A 45 29.14 28.98 -17.30
CA GLU A 45 28.50 30.23 -17.65
C GLU A 45 27.49 30.15 -18.80
N ALA A 46 26.55 31.08 -18.76
CA ALA A 46 25.48 31.31 -19.71
C ALA A 46 25.98 31.61 -21.13
N GLN A 47 25.43 30.90 -22.10
CA GLN A 47 25.23 31.40 -23.47
C GLN A 47 23.79 31.14 -23.89
N THR A 48 23.09 32.24 -24.13
CA THR A 48 21.78 32.28 -24.75
C THR A 48 21.90 31.85 -26.21
N ASP A 49 21.34 30.71 -26.53
CA ASP A 49 21.00 30.38 -27.92
C ASP A 49 19.56 29.87 -27.92
N SER A 50 18.69 30.68 -28.53
CA SER A 50 17.27 30.41 -28.68
C SER A 50 17.07 29.40 -29.79
N GLN A 51 17.09 28.11 -29.43
CA GLN A 51 16.49 27.07 -30.25
C GLN A 51 15.14 26.70 -29.63
N THR A 52 14.12 26.97 -30.39
CA THR A 52 12.77 26.49 -30.11
C THR A 52 12.78 24.98 -30.20
N GLU A 53 13.03 24.30 -29.08
CA GLU A 53 12.73 22.89 -28.98
C GLU A 53 11.19 22.78 -28.96
N GLU A 54 10.65 22.30 -30.07
CA GLU A 54 9.29 21.76 -30.08
C GLU A 54 9.25 20.64 -29.03
N SER A 55 8.78 21.00 -27.83
CA SER A 55 8.36 20.05 -26.82
C SER A 55 7.26 19.21 -27.49
N THR A 56 7.60 18.01 -27.92
CA THR A 56 6.65 16.96 -28.19
C THR A 56 6.00 16.65 -26.84
N ALA A 57 4.95 17.42 -26.49
CA ALA A 57 4.07 17.08 -25.42
C ALA A 57 3.59 15.66 -25.70
N SER A 58 4.00 14.71 -24.87
CA SER A 58 3.46 13.37 -24.85
C SER A 58 1.94 13.53 -24.73
N THR A 59 1.24 13.39 -25.85
CA THR A 59 -0.21 13.36 -25.85
C THR A 59 -0.57 12.07 -25.14
N GLY A 60 -1.04 12.15 -23.89
CA GLY A 60 -1.50 11.00 -23.13
C GLY A 60 -2.57 10.20 -23.90
N ILE A 61 -2.91 9.02 -23.42
CA ILE A 61 -3.94 8.19 -24.05
C ILE A 61 -5.29 8.93 -23.97
N PRO A 62 -5.99 9.16 -25.09
CA PRO A 62 -7.32 9.75 -25.07
C PRO A 62 -8.29 8.93 -24.20
N LYS A 63 -9.18 9.60 -23.49
CA LYS A 63 -10.07 8.96 -22.51
C LYS A 63 -10.90 7.81 -23.11
N ASP A 64 -11.38 7.97 -24.31
CA ASP A 64 -12.15 6.97 -25.06
C ASP A 64 -11.32 5.76 -25.50
N GLN A 65 -10.01 5.87 -25.47
CA GLN A 65 -9.05 4.81 -25.77
C GLN A 65 -8.44 4.16 -24.51
N ILE A 66 -8.70 4.71 -23.33
CA ILE A 66 -8.25 4.11 -22.07
C ILE A 66 -9.00 2.78 -21.88
N LYS A 67 -8.24 1.70 -21.68
CA LYS A 67 -8.78 0.41 -21.26
C LYS A 67 -7.92 -0.15 -20.13
N VAL A 68 -8.54 -0.46 -19.02
CA VAL A 68 -7.89 -0.82 -17.78
C VAL A 68 -8.06 -2.30 -17.49
N GLY A 69 -6.95 -3.01 -17.30
CA GLY A 69 -6.92 -4.36 -16.76
C GLY A 69 -6.70 -4.34 -15.25
N VAL A 70 -7.33 -5.24 -14.52
CA VAL A 70 -7.12 -5.40 -13.08
C VAL A 70 -7.04 -6.87 -12.74
N LEU A 71 -5.97 -7.29 -12.06
CA LEU A 71 -5.83 -8.64 -11.51
C LEU A 71 -6.16 -8.62 -10.01
N HIS A 72 -7.03 -9.53 -9.61
CA HIS A 72 -7.49 -9.70 -8.24
C HIS A 72 -7.23 -11.13 -7.72
N LEU A 73 -6.85 -11.24 -6.43
CA LEU A 73 -6.64 -12.51 -5.74
C LEU A 73 -7.93 -13.34 -5.57
N SER A 74 -9.04 -12.66 -5.36
CA SER A 74 -10.37 -13.27 -5.16
C SER A 74 -11.44 -12.50 -5.93
N ASP A 75 -12.71 -12.86 -5.75
CA ASP A 75 -13.80 -12.12 -6.36
C ASP A 75 -14.15 -10.89 -5.48
N PRO A 76 -14.12 -9.66 -6.01
CA PRO A 76 -14.56 -8.47 -5.27
C PRO A 76 -16.04 -8.52 -4.88
N ALA A 77 -16.86 -9.40 -5.48
CA ALA A 77 -18.26 -9.63 -5.11
C ALA A 77 -18.41 -10.21 -3.70
N ASP A 78 -17.34 -10.73 -3.08
CA ASP A 78 -17.35 -11.15 -1.66
C ASP A 78 -17.68 -9.99 -0.71
N GLY A 79 -17.58 -8.74 -1.16
CA GLY A 79 -18.08 -7.54 -0.48
C GLY A 79 -17.26 -7.09 0.73
N SER A 80 -16.09 -7.69 0.97
CA SER A 80 -15.18 -7.34 2.07
C SER A 80 -13.74 -7.79 1.79
N GLY A 81 -12.80 -7.32 2.59
CA GLY A 81 -11.40 -7.73 2.57
C GLY A 81 -10.54 -7.00 1.54
N TYR A 82 -9.38 -7.57 1.27
CA TYR A 82 -8.31 -6.96 0.49
C TYR A 82 -8.72 -6.67 -0.96
N THR A 83 -9.16 -7.70 -1.69
CA THR A 83 -9.60 -7.58 -3.08
C THR A 83 -10.74 -6.58 -3.25
N TYR A 84 -11.76 -6.66 -2.38
CA TYR A 84 -12.88 -5.73 -2.40
C TYR A 84 -12.42 -4.28 -2.23
N THR A 85 -11.50 -4.03 -1.30
CA THR A 85 -10.97 -2.68 -1.06
C THR A 85 -10.21 -2.13 -2.29
N HIS A 86 -9.41 -2.97 -2.95
CA HIS A 86 -8.77 -2.61 -4.21
C HIS A 86 -9.78 -2.29 -5.30
N ASP A 87 -10.82 -3.13 -5.44
CA ASP A 87 -11.86 -2.91 -6.45
C ASP A 87 -12.69 -1.64 -6.19
N LEU A 88 -12.92 -1.27 -4.93
CA LEU A 88 -13.50 0.05 -4.61
C LEU A 88 -12.65 1.21 -5.14
N GLY A 89 -11.32 1.08 -5.10
CA GLY A 89 -10.40 2.04 -5.72
C GLY A 89 -10.57 2.11 -7.24
N ILE A 90 -10.71 0.97 -7.89
CA ILE A 90 -10.96 0.88 -9.34
C ILE A 90 -12.32 1.48 -9.70
N GLN A 91 -13.37 1.20 -8.94
CA GLN A 91 -14.70 1.79 -9.12
C GLN A 91 -14.64 3.32 -8.94
N GLY A 92 -13.93 3.80 -7.91
CA GLY A 92 -13.73 5.24 -7.69
C GLY A 92 -12.98 5.91 -8.84
N MET A 93 -11.92 5.28 -9.36
CA MET A 93 -11.21 5.74 -10.55
C MET A 93 -12.14 5.78 -11.77
N GLN A 94 -12.88 4.70 -12.02
CA GLN A 94 -13.83 4.60 -13.12
C GLN A 94 -14.86 5.71 -13.07
N GLN A 95 -15.45 5.95 -11.90
CA GLN A 95 -16.46 6.99 -11.68
C GLN A 95 -15.87 8.40 -11.87
N ASN A 96 -14.72 8.69 -11.27
CA ASN A 96 -14.09 10.00 -11.32
C ASN A 96 -13.63 10.38 -12.74
N LEU A 97 -13.16 9.39 -13.50
CA LEU A 97 -12.75 9.58 -14.88
C LEU A 97 -13.92 9.46 -15.86
N GLY A 98 -15.08 8.96 -15.42
CA GLY A 98 -16.26 8.69 -16.26
C GLY A 98 -15.95 7.66 -17.35
N LEU A 99 -15.26 6.56 -16.98
CA LEU A 99 -15.00 5.42 -17.87
C LEU A 99 -16.23 4.50 -17.89
N SER A 100 -16.48 3.87 -19.05
CA SER A 100 -17.56 2.89 -19.17
C SER A 100 -17.17 1.54 -18.55
N ASN A 101 -18.15 0.65 -18.37
CA ASN A 101 -17.86 -0.70 -17.83
C ASN A 101 -17.00 -1.52 -18.79
N GLU A 102 -17.14 -1.33 -20.09
CA GLU A 102 -16.38 -2.02 -21.14
C GLU A 102 -14.90 -1.60 -21.16
N GLN A 103 -14.57 -0.49 -20.52
CA GLN A 103 -13.19 -0.02 -20.37
C GLN A 103 -12.47 -0.64 -19.16
N ILE A 104 -13.15 -1.41 -18.31
CA ILE A 104 -12.56 -2.04 -17.12
C ILE A 104 -12.66 -3.56 -17.23
N ILE A 105 -11.53 -4.21 -17.41
CA ILE A 105 -11.40 -5.66 -17.49
C ILE A 105 -10.89 -6.20 -16.17
N ARG A 106 -11.65 -7.08 -15.53
CA ARG A 106 -11.28 -7.72 -14.26
C ARG A 106 -10.90 -9.17 -14.47
N LYS A 107 -9.76 -9.57 -13.96
CA LYS A 107 -9.30 -10.96 -13.85
C LYS A 107 -9.30 -11.32 -12.37
N ASN A 108 -10.34 -12.03 -11.95
CA ASN A 108 -10.53 -12.44 -10.56
C ASN A 108 -9.96 -13.84 -10.31
N ASN A 109 -9.65 -14.15 -9.04
CA ASN A 109 -9.14 -15.45 -8.60
C ASN A 109 -7.83 -15.83 -9.30
N VAL A 110 -6.96 -14.86 -9.53
CA VAL A 110 -5.60 -15.11 -10.06
C VAL A 110 -4.70 -15.52 -8.91
N ASP A 111 -4.09 -16.69 -9.00
CA ASP A 111 -3.17 -17.19 -7.98
C ASP A 111 -1.84 -16.45 -8.08
N ASP A 112 -1.49 -15.69 -7.06
CA ASP A 112 -0.26 -14.89 -7.00
C ASP A 112 1.00 -15.71 -6.62
N SER A 113 0.82 -16.96 -6.25
CA SER A 113 1.91 -17.93 -6.09
C SER A 113 2.30 -18.61 -7.41
N ASP A 114 1.47 -18.49 -8.44
CA ASP A 114 1.71 -19.01 -9.79
C ASP A 114 2.05 -17.89 -10.77
N GLU A 115 3.35 -17.73 -11.02
CA GLU A 115 3.87 -16.71 -11.94
C GLU A 115 3.33 -16.89 -13.37
N ALA A 116 3.12 -18.14 -13.82
CA ALA A 116 2.60 -18.41 -15.16
C ALA A 116 1.12 -18.01 -15.27
N ALA A 117 0.32 -18.30 -14.25
CA ALA A 117 -1.08 -17.86 -14.19
C ALA A 117 -1.19 -16.32 -14.17
N THR A 118 -0.32 -15.65 -13.43
CA THR A 118 -0.24 -14.18 -13.39
C THR A 118 0.10 -13.61 -14.78
N LYS A 119 1.14 -14.12 -15.44
CA LYS A 119 1.52 -13.70 -16.81
C LYS A 119 0.41 -13.94 -17.82
N GLN A 120 -0.28 -15.08 -17.72
CA GLN A 120 -1.42 -15.38 -18.57
C GLN A 120 -2.55 -14.37 -18.38
N ALA A 121 -2.91 -14.05 -17.15
CA ALA A 121 -3.97 -13.08 -16.86
C ALA A 121 -3.62 -11.67 -17.36
N ILE A 122 -2.35 -11.27 -17.25
CA ILE A 122 -1.85 -10.02 -17.83
C ILE A 122 -1.95 -10.05 -19.35
N GLN A 123 -1.53 -11.15 -19.99
CA GLN A 123 -1.60 -11.33 -21.44
C GLN A 123 -3.04 -11.22 -21.95
N GLU A 124 -3.98 -11.85 -21.27
CA GLU A 124 -5.39 -11.74 -21.60
C GLU A 124 -5.92 -10.30 -21.54
N CYS A 125 -5.48 -9.51 -20.52
CA CYS A 125 -5.81 -8.09 -20.49
C CYS A 125 -5.23 -7.33 -21.68
N ILE A 126 -4.00 -7.62 -22.08
CA ILE A 126 -3.33 -7.00 -23.23
C ILE A 126 -4.07 -7.38 -24.53
N ASP A 127 -4.41 -8.64 -24.72
CA ASP A 127 -5.14 -9.14 -25.88
C ASP A 127 -6.54 -8.51 -26.00
N GLU A 128 -7.16 -8.16 -24.86
CA GLU A 128 -8.40 -7.40 -24.82
C GLU A 128 -8.19 -5.89 -25.08
N GLY A 129 -6.95 -5.42 -25.26
CA GLY A 129 -6.59 -4.05 -25.59
C GLY A 129 -6.40 -3.14 -24.39
N CYS A 130 -6.16 -3.70 -23.19
CA CYS A 130 -5.81 -2.89 -22.02
C CYS A 130 -4.46 -2.20 -22.23
N ASN A 131 -4.42 -0.91 -21.95
CA ASN A 131 -3.21 -0.09 -22.05
C ASN A 131 -2.71 0.41 -20.67
N ILE A 132 -3.50 0.14 -19.61
CA ILE A 132 -3.12 0.32 -18.21
C ILE A 132 -3.55 -0.95 -17.47
N ILE A 133 -2.62 -1.58 -16.71
CA ILE A 133 -2.91 -2.81 -15.97
C ILE A 133 -2.49 -2.64 -14.51
N PHE A 134 -3.44 -2.86 -13.60
CA PHE A 134 -3.23 -2.91 -12.16
C PHE A 134 -3.08 -4.35 -11.69
N THR A 135 -1.97 -4.66 -11.03
CA THR A 135 -1.71 -5.97 -10.42
C THR A 135 -1.64 -5.80 -8.91
N THR A 136 -2.64 -6.32 -8.19
CA THR A 136 -2.99 -5.87 -6.83
C THR A 136 -2.39 -6.72 -5.70
N SER A 137 -1.43 -7.61 -5.96
CA SER A 137 -0.82 -8.43 -4.92
C SER A 137 0.70 -8.45 -5.00
N TRP A 138 1.35 -8.62 -3.85
CA TRP A 138 2.80 -8.80 -3.73
C TRP A 138 3.34 -9.88 -4.68
N GLY A 139 2.67 -11.04 -4.75
CA GLY A 139 3.13 -12.17 -5.57
C GLY A 139 3.11 -11.89 -7.07
N TYR A 140 2.34 -10.92 -7.54
CA TYR A 140 2.33 -10.53 -8.97
C TYR A 140 3.56 -9.74 -9.41
N MET A 141 4.43 -9.32 -8.49
CA MET A 141 5.49 -8.33 -8.73
C MET A 141 6.44 -8.74 -9.87
N GLN A 142 7.00 -9.95 -9.82
CA GLN A 142 7.98 -10.40 -10.81
C GLN A 142 7.33 -10.60 -12.19
N ALA A 143 6.17 -11.26 -12.24
CA ALA A 143 5.42 -11.43 -13.47
C ALA A 143 5.09 -10.08 -14.13
N THR A 144 4.68 -9.09 -13.32
CA THR A 144 4.38 -7.74 -13.81
C THR A 144 5.63 -7.05 -14.37
N ALA A 145 6.78 -7.18 -13.70
CA ALA A 145 8.03 -6.61 -14.19
C ALA A 145 8.45 -7.20 -15.53
N ASP A 146 8.37 -8.53 -15.67
CA ASP A 146 8.72 -9.23 -16.91
C ASP A 146 7.79 -8.84 -18.07
N MET A 147 6.49 -8.73 -17.80
CA MET A 147 5.52 -8.31 -18.80
C MET A 147 5.69 -6.84 -19.20
N ALA A 148 6.07 -5.98 -18.26
CA ALA A 148 6.35 -4.58 -18.57
C ALA A 148 7.56 -4.39 -19.50
N GLU A 149 8.57 -5.26 -19.42
CA GLU A 149 9.69 -5.28 -20.36
C GLU A 149 9.26 -5.75 -21.76
N GLN A 150 8.35 -6.70 -21.83
CA GLN A 150 7.87 -7.25 -23.11
C GLN A 150 6.89 -6.32 -23.83
N TYR A 151 6.12 -5.52 -23.07
CA TYR A 151 5.05 -4.66 -23.58
C TYR A 151 5.30 -3.18 -23.20
N PRO A 152 6.28 -2.51 -23.82
CA PRO A 152 6.71 -1.16 -23.44
C PRO A 152 5.63 -0.08 -23.63
N ASP A 153 4.61 -0.35 -24.46
CA ASP A 153 3.49 0.55 -24.72
C ASP A 153 2.32 0.36 -23.77
N VAL A 154 2.37 -0.63 -22.85
CA VAL A 154 1.38 -0.87 -21.81
C VAL A 154 1.93 -0.37 -20.49
N TYR A 155 1.12 0.38 -19.73
CA TYR A 155 1.49 0.87 -18.41
C TYR A 155 1.05 -0.11 -17.32
N PHE A 156 1.97 -0.40 -16.40
CA PHE A 156 1.73 -1.31 -15.28
C PHE A 156 1.85 -0.56 -13.96
N SER A 157 0.87 -0.78 -13.09
CA SER A 157 0.86 -0.24 -11.73
C SER A 157 0.63 -1.37 -10.73
N HIS A 158 1.67 -1.69 -9.97
CA HIS A 158 1.67 -2.82 -9.06
C HIS A 158 1.34 -2.37 -7.63
N GLY A 159 0.34 -3.01 -7.02
CA GLY A 159 -0.02 -2.79 -5.62
C GLY A 159 0.90 -3.54 -4.68
N THR A 160 1.41 -2.86 -3.64
CA THR A 160 2.44 -3.37 -2.73
C THR A 160 3.81 -3.51 -3.42
N GLY A 161 4.70 -4.41 -2.98
CA GLY A 161 5.99 -4.61 -3.63
C GLY A 161 6.90 -3.37 -3.62
N TYR A 162 7.98 -3.44 -4.40
CA TYR A 162 9.02 -2.40 -4.43
C TYR A 162 9.67 -2.18 -5.82
N MET A 163 9.29 -2.99 -6.83
CA MET A 163 9.92 -2.90 -8.15
C MET A 163 9.28 -1.81 -9.01
N SER A 164 10.12 -1.17 -9.81
CA SER A 164 9.74 -0.23 -10.86
C SER A 164 10.84 -0.17 -11.91
N ASN A 165 10.53 0.26 -13.14
CA ASN A 165 11.54 0.40 -14.20
C ASN A 165 11.76 1.86 -14.67
N GLY A 166 11.07 2.82 -14.05
CA GLY A 166 11.16 4.24 -14.40
C GLY A 166 10.59 4.60 -15.80
N LYS A 167 9.85 3.69 -16.44
CA LYS A 167 9.26 3.87 -17.76
C LYS A 167 7.75 3.61 -17.72
N ASN A 168 7.36 2.36 -17.86
CA ASN A 168 5.97 1.92 -17.94
C ASN A 168 5.54 1.02 -16.75
N PHE A 169 6.40 0.80 -15.76
CA PHE A 169 6.12 0.02 -14.57
C PHE A 169 6.46 0.80 -13.30
N ASN A 170 5.47 1.00 -12.46
CA ASN A 170 5.61 1.57 -11.13
C ASN A 170 4.92 0.68 -10.08
N ASN A 171 5.20 0.95 -8.82
CA ASN A 171 4.44 0.39 -7.72
C ASN A 171 3.77 1.50 -6.91
N TYR A 172 2.71 1.13 -6.19
CA TYR A 172 2.05 1.97 -5.21
C TYR A 172 1.82 1.17 -3.91
N PHE A 173 1.88 1.86 -2.79
CA PHE A 173 1.66 1.27 -1.48
C PHE A 173 1.01 2.28 -0.54
N GLY A 174 -0.05 1.87 0.14
CA GLY A 174 -0.68 2.67 1.18
C GLY A 174 0.21 2.74 2.43
N ARG A 175 0.22 3.88 3.12
CA ARG A 175 0.98 4.05 4.37
C ARG A 175 0.31 3.31 5.53
N ILE A 176 0.04 2.01 5.38
CA ILE A 176 -0.64 1.17 6.38
C ILE A 176 0.13 1.11 7.71
N TYR A 177 1.45 1.29 7.67
CA TYR A 177 2.28 1.40 8.86
C TYR A 177 1.83 2.53 9.81
N GLN A 178 1.22 3.60 9.31
CA GLN A 178 0.67 4.66 10.16
C GLN A 178 -0.51 4.15 10.99
N ALA A 179 -1.41 3.36 10.39
CA ALA A 179 -2.49 2.71 11.11
C ALA A 179 -1.96 1.66 12.11
N ARG A 180 -0.90 0.92 11.75
CA ARG A 180 -0.21 0.00 12.66
C ARG A 180 0.38 0.72 13.86
N TYR A 181 1.01 1.88 13.66
CA TYR A 181 1.50 2.71 14.75
C TYR A 181 0.38 3.12 15.71
N LEU A 182 -0.75 3.58 15.18
CA LEU A 182 -1.90 3.96 16.01
C LEU A 182 -2.48 2.76 16.77
N SER A 183 -2.57 1.57 16.15
CA SER A 183 -3.00 0.35 16.83
C SER A 183 -2.02 -0.06 17.94
N GLY A 184 -0.72 0.17 17.72
CA GLY A 184 0.31 -0.01 18.75
C GLY A 184 0.12 0.90 19.96
N ILE A 185 -0.19 2.18 19.76
CA ILE A 185 -0.55 3.09 20.87
C ILE A 185 -1.73 2.52 21.66
N VAL A 186 -2.79 2.08 20.99
CA VAL A 186 -3.96 1.51 21.67
C VAL A 186 -3.59 0.25 22.45
N ALA A 187 -2.79 -0.63 21.86
CA ALA A 187 -2.33 -1.86 22.52
C ALA A 187 -1.49 -1.55 23.76
N GLY A 188 -0.50 -0.65 23.66
CA GLY A 188 0.34 -0.24 24.77
C GLY A 188 -0.41 0.43 25.92
N MET A 189 -1.49 1.16 25.62
CA MET A 189 -2.37 1.78 26.63
C MET A 189 -3.29 0.78 27.32
N ASN A 190 -3.56 -0.40 26.75
CA ASN A 190 -4.56 -1.35 27.26
C ASN A 190 -3.93 -2.57 27.92
N THR A 191 -2.69 -2.93 27.61
CA THR A 191 -2.03 -4.08 28.25
C THR A 191 -1.90 -3.87 29.77
N LYS A 192 -2.00 -4.96 30.51
CA LYS A 192 -1.83 -5.04 31.97
C LYS A 192 -0.65 -5.91 32.35
N THR A 193 -0.23 -6.78 31.41
CA THR A 193 0.90 -7.69 31.62
C THR A 193 2.18 -7.21 30.99
N ASP A 194 2.15 -6.10 30.24
CA ASP A 194 3.23 -5.59 29.40
C ASP A 194 3.71 -6.62 28.35
N LYS A 195 2.88 -7.61 28.03
CA LYS A 195 3.11 -8.62 27.01
C LYS A 195 2.04 -8.50 25.94
N ILE A 196 2.45 -8.08 24.77
CA ILE A 196 1.57 -7.85 23.63
C ILE A 196 1.91 -8.84 22.52
N GLY A 197 0.93 -9.53 21.99
CA GLY A 197 1.06 -10.46 20.88
C GLY A 197 0.90 -9.80 19.53
N TYR A 198 1.55 -10.36 18.50
CA TYR A 198 1.35 -10.00 17.10
C TYR A 198 1.37 -11.27 16.25
N VAL A 199 0.28 -11.55 15.54
CA VAL A 199 0.22 -12.62 14.55
C VAL A 199 0.56 -12.01 13.20
N ALA A 200 1.65 -12.48 12.58
CA ALA A 200 2.19 -11.97 11.34
C ALA A 200 2.02 -12.98 10.21
N ALA A 201 1.64 -12.52 9.01
CA ALA A 201 1.48 -13.37 7.85
C ALA A 201 2.81 -13.95 7.34
N MET A 202 3.86 -13.12 7.28
CA MET A 202 5.17 -13.49 6.73
C MET A 202 6.30 -13.16 7.72
N ASP A 203 7.45 -13.73 7.48
CA ASP A 203 8.65 -13.49 8.26
C ASP A 203 9.35 -12.15 7.90
N SER A 204 10.53 -11.95 8.46
CA SER A 204 11.32 -10.72 8.29
C SER A 204 11.85 -10.49 6.86
N SER A 205 11.67 -11.43 5.94
CA SER A 205 12.03 -11.26 4.52
C SER A 205 11.02 -10.38 3.76
N ASN A 206 9.79 -10.23 4.30
CA ASN A 206 8.76 -9.41 3.71
C ASN A 206 8.73 -8.02 4.35
N SER A 207 9.13 -6.99 3.58
CA SER A 207 9.24 -5.61 4.08
C SER A 207 7.89 -4.96 4.42
N GLU A 208 6.79 -5.39 3.81
CA GLU A 208 5.45 -4.94 4.15
C GLU A 208 5.07 -5.35 5.57
N VAL A 209 5.29 -6.64 5.89
CA VAL A 209 4.98 -7.19 7.22
C VAL A 209 5.92 -6.61 8.28
N THR A 210 7.23 -6.55 7.99
CA THR A 210 8.24 -6.01 8.91
C THR A 210 7.96 -4.56 9.25
N GLY A 211 7.69 -3.72 8.25
CA GLY A 211 7.34 -2.31 8.47
C GLY A 211 6.07 -2.13 9.31
N GLY A 212 5.11 -3.05 9.19
CA GLY A 212 3.91 -3.08 10.04
C GLY A 212 4.21 -3.44 11.49
N ILE A 213 5.04 -4.46 11.72
CA ILE A 213 5.48 -4.90 13.07
C ILE A 213 6.27 -3.78 13.76
N ASP A 214 7.23 -3.18 13.05
CA ASP A 214 8.07 -2.11 13.58
C ASP A 214 7.23 -0.88 13.97
N ALA A 215 6.32 -0.46 13.10
CA ALA A 215 5.43 0.65 13.39
C ALA A 215 4.52 0.36 14.60
N PHE A 216 3.97 -0.85 14.72
CA PHE A 216 3.19 -1.27 15.87
C PHE A 216 4.03 -1.22 17.16
N ALA A 217 5.24 -1.78 17.14
CA ALA A 217 6.16 -1.76 18.28
C ALA A 217 6.55 -0.32 18.69
N LEU A 218 6.81 0.56 17.72
CA LEU A 218 7.09 1.98 17.99
C LEU A 218 5.87 2.69 18.58
N GLY A 219 4.66 2.35 18.15
CA GLY A 219 3.42 2.88 18.74
C GLY A 219 3.28 2.47 20.21
N ILE A 220 3.52 1.20 20.53
CA ILE A 220 3.55 0.71 21.92
C ILE A 220 4.59 1.45 22.74
N TYR A 221 5.84 1.50 22.25
CA TYR A 221 6.95 2.12 22.95
C TYR A 221 6.69 3.60 23.29
N SER A 222 5.94 4.31 22.44
CA SER A 222 5.62 5.73 22.66
C SER A 222 4.76 5.99 23.90
N VAL A 223 4.02 4.99 24.39
CA VAL A 223 3.08 5.09 25.53
C VAL A 223 3.40 4.11 26.66
N ASN A 224 4.09 3.02 26.36
CA ASN A 224 4.49 1.99 27.33
C ASN A 224 5.85 1.38 26.92
N PRO A 225 6.98 2.03 27.31
CA PRO A 225 8.31 1.59 26.91
C PRO A 225 8.76 0.26 27.56
N ASP A 226 8.08 -0.21 28.60
CA ASP A 226 8.40 -1.47 29.28
C ASP A 226 7.73 -2.68 28.62
N ALA A 227 6.69 -2.46 27.82
CA ALA A 227 5.97 -3.54 27.15
C ALA A 227 6.82 -4.24 26.06
N LYS A 228 6.58 -5.52 25.89
CA LYS A 228 7.25 -6.38 24.90
C LYS A 228 6.27 -6.91 23.88
N VAL A 229 6.68 -6.92 22.61
CA VAL A 229 5.93 -7.50 21.52
C VAL A 229 6.46 -8.91 21.22
N TYR A 230 5.58 -9.90 21.24
CA TYR A 230 5.85 -11.29 20.90
C TYR A 230 5.21 -11.59 19.56
N VAL A 231 6.02 -11.95 18.56
CA VAL A 231 5.56 -12.19 17.20
C VAL A 231 5.47 -13.69 16.92
N LYS A 232 4.35 -14.13 16.35
CA LYS A 232 4.16 -15.46 15.76
C LYS A 232 3.88 -15.31 14.27
N VAL A 233 4.60 -16.06 13.44
CA VAL A 233 4.51 -16.01 11.99
C VAL A 233 3.77 -17.25 11.50
N THR A 234 2.77 -17.07 10.63
CA THR A 234 2.01 -18.16 10.02
C THR A 234 2.58 -18.64 8.69
N ASN A 235 3.42 -17.81 8.03
CA ASN A 235 3.92 -18.00 6.67
C ASN A 235 2.79 -18.17 5.64
N SER A 236 1.67 -17.49 5.87
CA SER A 236 0.51 -17.45 4.98
C SER A 236 -0.22 -16.12 5.11
N TRP A 237 -0.76 -15.61 3.99
CA TRP A 237 -1.63 -14.45 3.98
C TRP A 237 -3.07 -14.78 4.42
N TYR A 238 -3.45 -16.06 4.36
CA TYR A 238 -4.76 -16.54 4.78
C TYR A 238 -4.65 -17.97 5.31
N ASP A 239 -4.65 -18.12 6.63
CA ASP A 239 -4.64 -19.41 7.34
C ASP A 239 -5.39 -19.28 8.68
N PRO A 240 -6.73 -19.31 8.67
CA PRO A 240 -7.53 -19.12 9.87
C PRO A 240 -7.19 -20.07 11.01
N GLU A 241 -6.85 -21.32 10.74
CA GLU A 241 -6.47 -22.28 11.76
C GLU A 241 -5.07 -22.01 12.31
N GLY A 242 -4.10 -21.69 11.45
CA GLY A 242 -2.76 -21.30 11.86
C GLY A 242 -2.77 -19.97 12.64
N GLU A 243 -3.52 -18.98 12.19
CA GLU A 243 -3.70 -17.71 12.89
C GLU A 243 -4.30 -17.90 14.29
N LYS A 244 -5.34 -18.74 14.42
CA LYS A 244 -5.94 -19.10 15.70
C LYS A 244 -4.96 -19.81 16.62
N ALA A 245 -4.18 -20.77 16.11
CA ALA A 245 -3.16 -21.48 16.87
C ALA A 245 -2.03 -20.53 17.32
N ALA A 246 -1.61 -19.61 16.46
CA ALA A 246 -0.63 -18.58 16.79
C ALA A 246 -1.15 -17.65 17.89
N ALA A 247 -2.38 -17.18 17.79
CA ALA A 247 -3.01 -16.33 18.80
C ALA A 247 -3.14 -17.09 20.14
N GLN A 248 -3.56 -18.37 20.13
CA GLN A 248 -3.61 -19.19 21.37
C GLN A 248 -2.22 -19.31 22.00
N THR A 249 -1.18 -19.52 21.20
CA THR A 249 0.20 -19.59 21.72
C THR A 249 0.60 -18.28 22.41
N LEU A 250 0.21 -17.13 21.88
CA LEU A 250 0.46 -15.82 22.49
C LEU A 250 -0.30 -15.63 23.81
N LEU A 251 -1.56 -16.09 23.87
CA LEU A 251 -2.34 -16.10 25.12
C LEU A 251 -1.68 -16.99 26.19
N ASP A 252 -1.17 -18.17 25.80
CA ASP A 252 -0.47 -19.08 26.71
C ASP A 252 0.88 -18.50 27.22
N MET A 253 1.40 -17.47 26.55
CA MET A 253 2.59 -16.69 26.97
C MET A 253 2.20 -15.47 27.86
N ASP A 254 0.97 -15.38 28.31
CA ASP A 254 0.36 -14.27 29.05
C ASP A 254 0.28 -12.95 28.26
N CYS A 255 0.25 -12.99 26.93
CA CYS A 255 -0.11 -11.80 26.17
C CYS A 255 -1.59 -11.49 26.40
N ASP A 256 -1.90 -10.29 26.86
CA ASP A 256 -3.27 -9.87 27.18
C ASP A 256 -3.88 -8.91 26.14
N VAL A 257 -3.10 -8.55 25.13
CA VAL A 257 -3.50 -7.86 23.91
C VAL A 257 -2.83 -8.55 22.72
N ILE A 258 -3.60 -8.85 21.65
CA ILE A 258 -3.09 -9.47 20.43
C ILE A 258 -3.64 -8.69 19.24
#